data_741663c5a316ae2b916ad240e13f225e
#
_entry.id   741663c5a316ae2b916ad240e13f225e
#
_cell.length_a   1.000
_cell.length_b   1.000
_cell.length_c   1.000
_cell.angle_alpha   90.00
_cell.angle_beta   90.00
_cell.angle_gamma   90.00
#
_symmetry.space_group_name_H-M   'P 1'
#
loop_
_entity.id
_entity.type
_entity.pdbx_description
1 polymer ?
#
loop_
_entity_poly.entity_id
_entity_poly.type
_entity_poly.pdbx_seq_one_letter_code
_entity_poly.pdbx_strand_id
1 'polypeptide(L)'
;MIVGCVTEVKKHEYRVGMTPDQVRSYRSHRHKVLIQRGAGNGSGFVDGEYQAMGAELLDTAQEVWAGSDMIVKVKEPLESEYALMREGQILYTYLHLAANRPLTEVLLKNKVKAVAYETIRDAGGGLPLLRPMSEIAGRLSIQEGAKYLERPMGGMGVLLSGVPGVPKAHVVVLGGGIVGTNACRMAVGLGADVTVLDKSLDRLTELDQMFGARVQTLYSQESVIEKALTEADLVIGAVLIPGAAAPKLVKRVHLPLMKRGSVIVDVAVDQGGCCETTKATYHDNPTYVVDGVVHYCVANMPGAVARTAAIALTNATLSYGLKIADLGLEAALQTDAGFAAGLNTYLGELTCKVVAEGFRMPYVDRPASWRS
;
A
#
# COMPACT_ATOMS: atom_id res chain seq x y z
N MET A 1 -17.72 -14.02 -17.36
CA MET A 1 -17.39 -12.59 -17.30
C MET A 1 -16.20 -12.27 -18.18
N ILE A 2 -16.10 -11.05 -18.70
CA ILE A 2 -14.90 -10.54 -19.39
C ILE A 2 -14.15 -9.64 -18.40
N VAL A 3 -12.91 -9.99 -18.09
CA VAL A 3 -12.06 -9.28 -17.13
C VAL A 3 -10.95 -8.55 -17.87
N GLY A 4 -10.84 -7.25 -17.66
CA GLY A 4 -9.84 -6.39 -18.32
C GLY A 4 -8.78 -5.90 -17.34
N CYS A 5 -7.54 -5.79 -17.82
CA CYS A 5 -6.45 -5.12 -17.10
C CYS A 5 -5.71 -4.16 -18.04
N VAL A 6 -5.55 -2.93 -17.60
CA VAL A 6 -4.91 -1.86 -18.37
C VAL A 6 -3.57 -1.46 -17.76
N THR A 7 -2.76 -0.73 -18.52
CA THR A 7 -1.55 -0.07 -18.02
C THR A 7 -1.92 1.00 -16.99
N GLU A 8 -1.19 1.05 -15.88
CA GLU A 8 -1.35 2.12 -14.89
C GLU A 8 -0.83 3.45 -15.45
N VAL A 9 -1.64 4.48 -15.34
CA VAL A 9 -1.33 5.81 -15.90
C VAL A 9 -0.75 6.77 -14.85
N LYS A 10 -0.76 6.38 -13.57
CA LYS A 10 -0.20 7.19 -12.48
C LYS A 10 1.31 7.25 -12.57
N LYS A 11 1.89 8.44 -12.44
CA LYS A 11 3.35 8.64 -12.48
C LYS A 11 4.04 7.73 -11.45
N HIS A 12 5.10 7.04 -11.87
CA HIS A 12 5.87 6.08 -11.06
C HIS A 12 5.06 4.88 -10.53
N GLU A 13 3.95 4.54 -11.17
CA GLU A 13 3.26 3.28 -10.93
C GLU A 13 3.66 2.26 -12.00
N TYR A 14 4.49 1.31 -11.61
CA TYR A 14 5.05 0.28 -12.48
C TYR A 14 4.40 -1.08 -12.27
N ARG A 15 3.52 -1.22 -11.26
CA ARG A 15 2.79 -2.45 -10.99
C ARG A 15 1.69 -2.66 -12.04
N VAL A 16 1.17 -3.88 -12.10
CA VAL A 16 0.04 -4.27 -12.94
C VAL A 16 -1.03 -4.96 -12.09
N GLY A 17 -2.30 -4.73 -12.40
CA GLY A 17 -3.44 -5.27 -11.65
C GLY A 17 -3.63 -6.78 -11.82
N MET A 18 -3.03 -7.39 -12.84
CA MET A 18 -3.12 -8.82 -13.13
C MET A 18 -1.78 -9.34 -13.67
N THR A 19 -1.28 -10.44 -13.09
CA THR A 19 -0.09 -11.16 -13.60
C THR A 19 -0.49 -12.27 -14.58
N PRO A 20 0.44 -12.81 -15.40
CA PRO A 20 0.16 -13.94 -16.29
C PRO A 20 -0.46 -15.16 -15.57
N ASP A 21 0.01 -15.50 -14.36
CA ASP A 21 -0.55 -16.62 -13.59
C ASP A 21 -2.02 -16.42 -13.21
N GLN A 22 -2.41 -15.15 -12.98
CA GLN A 22 -3.82 -14.85 -12.71
C GLN A 22 -4.68 -14.93 -13.94
N VAL A 23 -4.15 -14.56 -15.12
CA VAL A 23 -4.84 -14.79 -16.39
C VAL A 23 -5.19 -16.28 -16.50
N ARG A 24 -4.23 -17.17 -16.25
CA ARG A 24 -4.47 -18.62 -16.23
C ARG A 24 -5.57 -19.01 -15.27
N SER A 25 -5.61 -18.40 -14.08
CA SER A 25 -6.65 -18.69 -13.08
C SER A 25 -8.04 -18.26 -13.56
N TYR A 26 -8.21 -17.04 -14.07
CA TYR A 26 -9.48 -16.61 -14.65
C TYR A 26 -9.89 -17.47 -15.85
N ARG A 27 -8.95 -17.83 -16.72
CA ARG A 27 -9.21 -18.72 -17.88
C ARG A 27 -9.65 -20.12 -17.47
N SER A 28 -9.08 -20.69 -16.40
CA SER A 28 -9.51 -22.01 -15.88
C SER A 28 -10.95 -21.99 -15.34
N HIS A 29 -11.44 -20.83 -14.89
CA HIS A 29 -12.83 -20.58 -14.50
C HIS A 29 -13.72 -20.14 -15.69
N ARG A 30 -13.24 -20.29 -16.95
CA ARG A 30 -13.96 -19.96 -18.19
C ARG A 30 -14.27 -18.49 -18.39
N HIS A 31 -13.54 -17.60 -17.75
CA HIS A 31 -13.65 -16.17 -18.02
C HIS A 31 -12.76 -15.75 -19.18
N LYS A 32 -13.18 -14.76 -19.96
CA LYS A 32 -12.33 -14.12 -20.97
C LYS A 32 -11.48 -13.05 -20.28
N VAL A 33 -10.21 -12.94 -20.67
CA VAL A 33 -9.28 -11.94 -20.12
C VAL A 33 -8.74 -11.07 -21.24
N LEU A 34 -8.89 -9.75 -21.10
CA LEU A 34 -8.38 -8.74 -22.00
C LEU A 34 -7.25 -7.98 -21.30
N ILE A 35 -6.10 -7.91 -21.92
CA ILE A 35 -4.93 -7.20 -21.37
C ILE A 35 -4.51 -6.14 -22.38
N GLN A 36 -4.33 -4.90 -21.90
CA GLN A 36 -3.71 -3.87 -22.73
C GLN A 36 -2.26 -4.26 -23.03
N ARG A 37 -1.86 -4.19 -24.29
CA ARG A 37 -0.49 -4.46 -24.71
C ARG A 37 0.52 -3.64 -23.90
N GLY A 38 1.54 -4.29 -23.39
CA GLY A 38 2.57 -3.66 -22.58
C GLY A 38 2.19 -3.40 -21.11
N ALA A 39 0.97 -3.73 -20.66
CA ALA A 39 0.51 -3.43 -19.29
C ALA A 39 1.43 -4.02 -18.20
N GLY A 40 2.03 -5.18 -18.43
CA GLY A 40 2.92 -5.85 -17.49
C GLY A 40 4.38 -5.39 -17.52
N ASN A 41 4.79 -4.59 -18.52
CA ASN A 41 6.20 -4.27 -18.76
C ASN A 41 6.89 -3.64 -17.54
N GLY A 42 6.21 -2.74 -16.84
CA GLY A 42 6.75 -2.09 -15.64
C GLY A 42 7.05 -3.07 -14.49
N SER A 43 6.37 -4.22 -14.45
CA SER A 43 6.59 -5.31 -13.50
C SER A 43 7.45 -6.45 -14.08
N GLY A 44 7.97 -6.28 -15.31
CA GLY A 44 8.81 -7.27 -15.99
C GLY A 44 8.04 -8.49 -16.51
N PHE A 45 6.74 -8.33 -16.83
CA PHE A 45 5.93 -9.32 -17.51
C PHE A 45 5.69 -8.88 -18.96
N VAL A 46 6.13 -9.68 -19.91
CA VAL A 46 6.01 -9.38 -21.35
C VAL A 46 4.70 -9.90 -21.93
N ASP A 47 4.24 -9.30 -23.02
CA ASP A 47 2.98 -9.64 -23.69
C ASP A 47 2.84 -11.13 -24.02
N GLY A 48 3.94 -11.78 -24.44
CA GLY A 48 3.96 -13.21 -24.75
C GLY A 48 3.62 -14.10 -23.56
N GLU A 49 3.97 -13.71 -22.33
CA GLU A 49 3.60 -14.44 -21.12
C GLU A 49 2.08 -14.40 -20.89
N TYR A 50 1.44 -13.25 -21.11
CA TYR A 50 -0.01 -13.12 -21.02
C TYR A 50 -0.74 -13.94 -22.08
N GLN A 51 -0.25 -13.91 -23.33
CA GLN A 51 -0.82 -14.70 -24.44
C GLN A 51 -0.69 -16.20 -24.18
N ALA A 52 0.46 -16.66 -23.66
CA ALA A 52 0.68 -18.05 -23.32
C ALA A 52 -0.29 -18.56 -22.23
N MET A 53 -0.76 -17.67 -21.35
CA MET A 53 -1.77 -17.96 -20.32
C MET A 53 -3.22 -17.80 -20.82
N GLY A 54 -3.42 -17.42 -22.09
CA GLY A 54 -4.73 -17.34 -22.74
C GLY A 54 -5.39 -15.97 -22.68
N ALA A 55 -4.66 -14.90 -22.42
CA ALA A 55 -5.17 -13.55 -22.56
C ALA A 55 -5.28 -13.14 -24.03
N GLU A 56 -6.27 -12.32 -24.35
CA GLU A 56 -6.35 -11.54 -25.56
C GLU A 56 -5.71 -10.19 -25.35
N LEU A 57 -4.75 -9.82 -26.19
CA LEU A 57 -4.10 -8.51 -26.11
C LEU A 57 -4.82 -7.51 -26.98
N LEU A 58 -5.08 -6.33 -26.44
CA LEU A 58 -5.65 -5.18 -27.14
C LEU A 58 -4.64 -4.03 -27.13
N ASP A 59 -4.66 -3.19 -28.15
CA ASP A 59 -3.62 -2.17 -28.31
C ASP A 59 -3.86 -0.95 -27.42
N THR A 60 -5.11 -0.65 -27.09
CA THR A 60 -5.49 0.57 -26.34
C THR A 60 -6.24 0.25 -25.05
N ALA A 61 -6.12 1.16 -24.08
CA ALA A 61 -6.93 1.10 -22.85
C ALA A 61 -8.42 1.21 -23.18
N GLN A 62 -8.79 2.04 -24.15
CA GLN A 62 -10.17 2.24 -24.61
C GLN A 62 -10.83 0.91 -25.03
N GLU A 63 -10.14 0.10 -25.81
CA GLU A 63 -10.64 -1.22 -26.24
C GLU A 63 -10.81 -2.16 -25.03
N VAL A 64 -9.86 -2.18 -24.09
CA VAL A 64 -9.95 -3.01 -22.88
C VAL A 64 -11.12 -2.57 -22.01
N TRP A 65 -11.27 -1.26 -21.75
CA TRP A 65 -12.37 -0.72 -20.97
C TRP A 65 -13.73 -1.03 -21.63
N ALA A 66 -13.85 -0.77 -22.92
CA ALA A 66 -15.09 -1.01 -23.66
C ALA A 66 -15.49 -2.49 -23.72
N GLY A 67 -14.51 -3.39 -23.81
CA GLY A 67 -14.74 -4.84 -23.94
C GLY A 67 -14.94 -5.59 -22.63
N SER A 68 -14.71 -4.96 -21.47
CA SER A 68 -14.68 -5.65 -20.18
C SER A 68 -15.91 -5.40 -19.32
N ASP A 69 -16.38 -6.43 -18.62
CA ASP A 69 -17.40 -6.34 -17.57
C ASP A 69 -16.78 -5.83 -16.25
N MET A 70 -15.56 -6.30 -15.95
CA MET A 70 -14.80 -5.91 -14.78
C MET A 70 -13.40 -5.43 -15.20
N ILE A 71 -13.02 -4.25 -14.71
CA ILE A 71 -11.65 -3.73 -14.84
C ILE A 71 -10.91 -3.95 -13.54
N VAL A 72 -9.73 -4.57 -13.64
CA VAL A 72 -8.81 -4.81 -12.52
C VAL A 72 -7.60 -3.90 -12.68
N LYS A 73 -7.34 -3.06 -11.68
CA LYS A 73 -6.22 -2.12 -11.63
C LYS A 73 -5.47 -2.22 -10.31
N VAL A 74 -4.37 -1.50 -10.22
CA VAL A 74 -3.65 -1.28 -8.94
C VAL A 74 -4.12 0.02 -8.31
N LYS A 75 -4.12 1.12 -9.06
CA LYS A 75 -4.46 2.46 -8.56
C LYS A 75 -5.80 2.95 -9.11
N GLU A 76 -6.30 3.94 -8.41
CA GLU A 76 -7.51 4.67 -8.80
C GLU A 76 -7.40 5.19 -10.24
N PRO A 77 -8.51 5.21 -11.01
CA PRO A 77 -8.55 5.88 -12.30
C PRO A 77 -8.19 7.36 -12.17
N LEU A 78 -7.41 7.87 -13.12
CA LEU A 78 -7.11 9.29 -13.26
C LEU A 78 -8.06 9.94 -14.29
N GLU A 79 -8.01 11.26 -14.39
CA GLU A 79 -8.89 12.05 -15.24
C GLU A 79 -8.94 11.57 -16.71
N SER A 80 -7.78 11.10 -17.24
CA SER A 80 -7.68 10.52 -18.58
C SER A 80 -8.48 9.23 -18.79
N GLU A 81 -8.85 8.54 -17.69
CA GLU A 81 -9.61 7.30 -17.73
C GLU A 81 -11.11 7.50 -17.42
N TYR A 82 -11.51 8.69 -16.94
CA TYR A 82 -12.90 8.93 -16.49
C TYR A 82 -13.95 8.72 -17.58
N ALA A 83 -13.62 9.10 -18.82
CA ALA A 83 -14.52 8.93 -19.97
C ALA A 83 -14.64 7.47 -20.46
N LEU A 84 -13.77 6.57 -19.99
CA LEU A 84 -13.76 5.17 -20.39
C LEU A 84 -14.72 4.31 -19.53
N MET A 85 -15.11 4.81 -18.37
CA MET A 85 -16.00 4.12 -17.44
C MET A 85 -17.44 4.16 -17.92
N ARG A 86 -18.13 3.03 -17.87
CA ARG A 86 -19.53 2.90 -18.31
C ARG A 86 -20.47 2.40 -17.21
N GLU A 87 -21.75 2.66 -17.36
CA GLU A 87 -22.80 2.24 -16.43
C GLU A 87 -22.76 0.73 -16.20
N GLY A 88 -22.84 0.31 -14.93
CA GLY A 88 -22.85 -1.09 -14.49
C GLY A 88 -21.51 -1.82 -14.54
N GLN A 89 -20.47 -1.19 -15.10
CA GLN A 89 -19.12 -1.77 -15.14
C GLN A 89 -18.55 -1.92 -13.72
N ILE A 90 -17.88 -3.03 -13.46
CA ILE A 90 -17.21 -3.29 -12.18
C ILE A 90 -15.79 -2.73 -12.26
N LEU A 91 -15.42 -1.90 -11.28
CA LEU A 91 -14.05 -1.43 -11.07
C LEU A 91 -13.50 -2.03 -9.79
N TYR A 92 -12.44 -2.84 -9.87
CA TYR A 92 -11.83 -3.56 -8.76
C TYR A 92 -10.37 -3.11 -8.61
N THR A 93 -10.07 -2.25 -7.63
CA THR A 93 -8.78 -1.56 -7.48
C THR A 93 -8.66 -0.86 -6.11
N TYR A 94 -7.50 -0.28 -5.78
CA TYR A 94 -7.43 0.79 -4.77
C TYR A 94 -8.11 2.05 -5.32
N LEU A 95 -8.97 2.67 -4.54
CA LEU A 95 -9.76 3.84 -4.95
C LEU A 95 -9.35 5.14 -4.25
N HIS A 96 -8.96 5.08 -2.98
CA HIS A 96 -8.60 6.23 -2.15
C HIS A 96 -9.64 7.38 -2.17
N LEU A 97 -10.93 7.04 -2.23
CA LEU A 97 -12.02 8.01 -2.44
C LEU A 97 -12.10 9.09 -1.37
N ALA A 98 -11.73 8.79 -0.11
CA ALA A 98 -11.77 9.76 0.98
C ALA A 98 -10.94 11.04 0.71
N ALA A 99 -9.93 10.96 -0.16
CA ALA A 99 -9.10 12.09 -0.59
C ALA A 99 -9.40 12.55 -2.02
N ASN A 100 -10.37 11.94 -2.73
CA ASN A 100 -10.60 12.16 -4.16
C ASN A 100 -12.08 12.36 -4.48
N ARG A 101 -12.59 13.56 -4.16
CA ARG A 101 -13.97 13.94 -4.47
C ARG A 101 -14.29 13.89 -5.96
N PRO A 102 -13.44 14.41 -6.89
CA PRO A 102 -13.74 14.36 -8.32
C PRO A 102 -13.98 12.94 -8.85
N LEU A 103 -13.11 11.97 -8.46
CA LEU A 103 -13.31 10.57 -8.83
C LEU A 103 -14.60 10.01 -8.24
N THR A 104 -14.92 10.32 -6.98
CA THR A 104 -16.17 9.89 -6.34
C THR A 104 -17.39 10.35 -7.16
N GLU A 105 -17.43 11.63 -7.53
CA GLU A 105 -18.52 12.21 -8.34
C GLU A 105 -18.62 11.56 -9.73
N VAL A 106 -17.49 11.26 -10.36
CA VAL A 106 -17.47 10.57 -11.67
C VAL A 106 -17.98 9.13 -11.57
N LEU A 107 -17.57 8.37 -10.55
CA LEU A 107 -18.06 7.00 -10.34
C LEU A 107 -19.58 6.96 -10.13
N LEU A 108 -20.11 7.91 -9.36
CA LEU A 108 -21.55 8.03 -9.12
C LEU A 108 -22.29 8.44 -10.40
N LYS A 109 -21.79 9.45 -11.13
CA LYS A 109 -22.39 9.94 -12.38
C LYS A 109 -22.42 8.85 -13.45
N ASN A 110 -21.34 8.10 -13.61
CA ASN A 110 -21.21 7.01 -14.59
C ASN A 110 -21.82 5.69 -14.09
N LYS A 111 -22.42 5.69 -12.89
CA LYS A 111 -23.06 4.52 -12.28
C LYS A 111 -22.17 3.28 -12.22
N VAL A 112 -20.88 3.47 -11.93
CA VAL A 112 -19.90 2.41 -11.80
C VAL A 112 -20.11 1.63 -10.50
N LYS A 113 -19.93 0.32 -10.55
CA LYS A 113 -19.88 -0.57 -9.40
C LYS A 113 -18.44 -0.70 -8.91
N ALA A 114 -18.02 0.14 -7.97
CA ALA A 114 -16.61 0.21 -7.56
C ALA A 114 -16.35 -0.54 -6.25
N VAL A 115 -15.43 -1.50 -6.31
CA VAL A 115 -14.97 -2.31 -5.18
C VAL A 115 -13.54 -1.91 -4.83
N ALA A 116 -13.37 -1.32 -3.66
CA ALA A 116 -12.09 -0.81 -3.18
C ALA A 116 -11.31 -1.89 -2.40
N TYR A 117 -10.07 -2.14 -2.78
CA TYR A 117 -9.18 -3.06 -2.06
C TYR A 117 -9.00 -2.68 -0.59
N GLU A 118 -8.84 -1.39 -0.32
CA GLU A 118 -8.51 -0.85 1.00
C GLU A 118 -9.68 -0.88 2.01
N THR A 119 -10.89 -1.17 1.56
CA THR A 119 -12.05 -1.25 2.46
C THR A 119 -12.55 -2.68 2.69
N ILE A 120 -12.04 -3.67 1.93
CA ILE A 120 -12.30 -5.10 2.19
C ILE A 120 -11.68 -5.50 3.53
N ARG A 121 -12.46 -6.23 4.34
CA ARG A 121 -12.06 -6.71 5.66
C ARG A 121 -12.05 -8.23 5.72
N ASP A 122 -11.14 -8.79 6.52
CA ASP A 122 -11.18 -10.19 6.92
C ASP A 122 -12.06 -10.40 8.16
N ALA A 123 -12.26 -11.66 8.54
CA ALA A 123 -13.08 -12.01 9.70
C ALA A 123 -12.57 -11.42 11.04
N GLY A 124 -11.29 -11.08 11.13
CA GLY A 124 -10.68 -10.40 12.27
C GLY A 124 -10.75 -8.88 12.20
N GLY A 125 -11.40 -8.31 11.15
CA GLY A 125 -11.45 -6.88 10.91
C GLY A 125 -10.18 -6.29 10.29
N GLY A 126 -9.21 -7.11 9.95
CA GLY A 126 -7.98 -6.72 9.26
C GLY A 126 -8.25 -6.31 7.81
N LEU A 127 -7.26 -5.71 7.17
CA LEU A 127 -7.32 -5.22 5.78
C LEU A 127 -6.42 -6.10 4.89
N PRO A 128 -6.92 -7.27 4.43
CA PRO A 128 -6.13 -8.31 3.79
C PRO A 128 -5.47 -7.85 2.49
N LEU A 129 -6.07 -6.91 1.76
CA LEU A 129 -5.54 -6.43 0.49
C LEU A 129 -4.56 -5.25 0.65
N LEU A 130 -4.54 -4.59 1.82
CA LEU A 130 -3.49 -3.62 2.18
C LEU A 130 -2.25 -4.30 2.79
N ARG A 131 -2.42 -5.45 3.42
CA ARG A 131 -1.36 -6.18 4.13
C ARG A 131 -0.11 -6.40 3.27
N PRO A 132 -0.18 -6.90 2.01
CA PRO A 132 1.02 -7.14 1.20
C PRO A 132 1.84 -5.87 0.94
N MET A 133 1.17 -4.74 0.72
CA MET A 133 1.85 -3.46 0.51
C MET A 133 2.52 -2.94 1.79
N SER A 134 1.88 -3.12 2.93
CA SER A 134 2.45 -2.79 4.24
C SER A 134 3.67 -3.66 4.57
N GLU A 135 3.63 -4.95 4.24
CA GLU A 135 4.77 -5.86 4.42
C GLU A 135 5.96 -5.46 3.54
N ILE A 136 5.71 -5.12 2.27
CA ILE A 136 6.74 -4.65 1.34
C ILE A 136 7.30 -3.31 1.81
N ALA A 137 6.45 -2.35 2.18
CA ALA A 137 6.90 -1.04 2.65
C ALA A 137 7.81 -1.15 3.89
N GLY A 138 7.43 -2.02 4.86
CA GLY A 138 8.26 -2.26 6.04
C GLY A 138 9.62 -2.85 5.70
N ARG A 139 9.69 -3.80 4.77
CA ARG A 139 10.96 -4.39 4.33
C ARG A 139 11.81 -3.40 3.54
N LEU A 140 11.17 -2.69 2.62
CA LEU A 140 11.84 -1.70 1.77
C LEU A 140 12.35 -0.50 2.57
N SER A 141 11.70 -0.13 3.68
CA SER A 141 12.15 0.96 4.54
C SER A 141 13.56 0.73 5.10
N ILE A 142 13.92 -0.51 5.41
CA ILE A 142 15.26 -0.85 5.86
C ILE A 142 16.26 -0.89 4.71
N GLN A 143 15.86 -1.39 3.54
CA GLN A 143 16.71 -1.39 2.36
C GLN A 143 17.09 0.03 1.95
N GLU A 144 16.11 0.94 1.85
CA GLU A 144 16.36 2.35 1.53
C GLU A 144 17.09 3.07 2.67
N GLY A 145 16.70 2.81 3.93
CA GLY A 145 17.39 3.36 5.10
C GLY A 145 18.88 3.02 5.10
N ALA A 146 19.23 1.75 4.86
CA ALA A 146 20.62 1.30 4.77
C ALA A 146 21.38 2.01 3.64
N LYS A 147 20.76 2.15 2.46
CA LYS A 147 21.33 2.87 1.32
C LYS A 147 21.61 4.34 1.63
N TYR A 148 20.63 5.02 2.28
CA TYR A 148 20.80 6.46 2.59
C TYR A 148 21.68 6.71 3.82
N LEU A 149 22.06 5.70 4.59
CA LEU A 149 23.14 5.79 5.59
C LEU A 149 24.53 5.87 4.94
N GLU A 150 24.67 5.47 3.66
CA GLU A 150 25.93 5.57 2.94
C GLU A 150 26.35 7.03 2.72
N ARG A 151 27.67 7.30 2.80
CA ARG A 151 28.21 8.66 2.65
C ARG A 151 27.87 9.30 1.31
N PRO A 152 27.94 8.60 0.16
CA PRO A 152 27.57 9.17 -1.13
C PRO A 152 26.10 9.59 -1.24
N MET A 153 25.22 9.01 -0.39
CA MET A 153 23.79 9.30 -0.35
C MET A 153 23.42 10.39 0.68
N GLY A 154 24.42 11.01 1.31
CA GLY A 154 24.24 12.08 2.31
C GLY A 154 24.21 11.59 3.75
N GLY A 155 24.28 10.27 3.98
CA GLY A 155 24.29 9.65 5.30
C GLY A 155 25.64 9.80 6.02
N MET A 156 25.68 9.24 7.23
CA MET A 156 26.84 9.32 8.12
C MET A 156 27.94 8.28 7.81
N GLY A 157 27.73 7.37 6.86
CA GLY A 157 28.70 6.35 6.45
C GLY A 157 28.74 5.13 7.37
N VAL A 158 27.57 4.67 7.85
CA VAL A 158 27.44 3.54 8.79
C VAL A 158 26.84 2.33 8.09
N LEU A 159 27.42 1.16 8.33
CA LEU A 159 26.93 -0.14 7.88
C LEU A 159 26.03 -0.74 8.97
N LEU A 160 24.83 -1.20 8.62
CA LEU A 160 23.84 -1.71 9.59
C LEU A 160 24.40 -2.83 10.47
N SER A 161 25.12 -3.81 9.88
CA SER A 161 25.67 -4.95 10.61
C SER A 161 26.92 -4.63 11.44
N GLY A 162 27.55 -3.47 11.23
CA GLY A 162 28.95 -3.31 11.63
C GLY A 162 29.85 -4.38 10.99
N VAL A 163 31.06 -4.52 11.52
CA VAL A 163 32.02 -5.60 11.19
C VAL A 163 32.79 -5.96 12.46
N PRO A 164 33.57 -7.05 12.52
CA PRO A 164 34.38 -7.37 13.71
C PRO A 164 35.23 -6.18 14.18
N GLY A 165 35.02 -5.77 15.43
CA GLY A 165 35.68 -4.61 16.03
C GLY A 165 34.96 -3.26 15.79
N VAL A 166 33.85 -3.23 15.03
CA VAL A 166 33.05 -2.02 14.79
C VAL A 166 31.60 -2.28 15.21
N PRO A 167 30.97 -1.37 15.99
CA PRO A 167 29.61 -1.58 16.47
C PRO A 167 28.60 -1.64 15.32
N LYS A 168 27.48 -2.29 15.57
CA LYS A 168 26.30 -2.31 14.71
C LYS A 168 25.59 -0.94 14.71
N ALA A 169 24.86 -0.64 13.66
CA ALA A 169 23.96 0.50 13.65
C ALA A 169 22.72 0.22 14.50
N HIS A 170 22.21 1.27 15.13
CA HIS A 170 20.97 1.21 15.90
C HIS A 170 19.78 1.65 15.05
N VAL A 171 18.82 0.74 14.83
CA VAL A 171 17.58 0.96 14.12
C VAL A 171 16.43 1.11 15.11
N VAL A 172 15.77 2.25 15.08
CA VAL A 172 14.59 2.55 15.92
C VAL A 172 13.34 2.49 15.06
N VAL A 173 12.38 1.65 15.44
CA VAL A 173 11.10 1.48 14.72
C VAL A 173 9.97 2.05 15.58
N LEU A 174 9.31 3.09 15.08
CA LEU A 174 8.17 3.74 15.72
C LEU A 174 6.86 3.11 15.18
N GLY A 175 6.22 2.29 16.01
CA GLY A 175 5.04 1.50 15.68
C GLY A 175 5.34 0.05 15.34
N GLY A 176 4.74 -0.89 16.08
CA GLY A 176 4.92 -2.34 15.95
C GLY A 176 3.91 -3.03 15.04
N GLY A 177 3.14 -2.31 14.22
CA GLY A 177 2.15 -2.87 13.29
C GLY A 177 2.77 -3.73 12.17
N ILE A 178 2.05 -3.96 11.08
CA ILE A 178 2.52 -4.78 9.95
C ILE A 178 3.82 -4.20 9.36
N VAL A 179 3.86 -2.89 9.10
CA VAL A 179 5.04 -2.19 8.59
C VAL A 179 6.23 -2.37 9.54
N GLY A 180 6.04 -2.01 10.82
CA GLY A 180 7.14 -2.06 11.82
C GLY A 180 7.65 -3.47 12.07
N THR A 181 6.78 -4.47 12.13
CA THR A 181 7.19 -5.88 12.26
C THR A 181 8.09 -6.31 11.10
N ASN A 182 7.76 -5.93 9.88
CA ASN A 182 8.55 -6.26 8.71
C ASN A 182 9.85 -5.45 8.63
N ALA A 183 9.86 -4.20 9.13
CA ALA A 183 11.07 -3.42 9.31
C ALA A 183 11.99 -4.08 10.34
N CYS A 184 11.49 -4.47 11.52
CA CYS A 184 12.28 -5.21 12.52
C CYS A 184 12.88 -6.49 11.94
N ARG A 185 12.07 -7.27 11.19
CA ARG A 185 12.53 -8.52 10.57
C ARG A 185 13.70 -8.30 9.61
N MET A 186 13.63 -7.25 8.79
CA MET A 186 14.73 -6.92 7.86
C MET A 186 15.94 -6.37 8.58
N ALA A 187 15.77 -5.48 9.55
CA ALA A 187 16.88 -4.90 10.31
C ALA A 187 17.66 -5.98 11.08
N VAL A 188 16.94 -6.90 11.74
CA VAL A 188 17.53 -8.09 12.38
C VAL A 188 18.25 -8.98 11.37
N GLY A 189 17.63 -9.21 10.19
CA GLY A 189 18.23 -10.01 9.11
C GLY A 189 19.52 -9.40 8.56
N LEU A 190 19.63 -8.08 8.56
CA LEU A 190 20.85 -7.35 8.18
C LEU A 190 21.84 -7.18 9.34
N GLY A 191 21.54 -7.69 10.53
CA GLY A 191 22.45 -7.73 11.67
C GLY A 191 22.50 -6.44 12.49
N ALA A 192 21.56 -5.52 12.35
CA ALA A 192 21.48 -4.29 13.14
C ALA A 192 21.06 -4.56 14.59
N ASP A 193 21.32 -3.61 15.49
CA ASP A 193 20.68 -3.52 16.80
C ASP A 193 19.31 -2.84 16.62
N VAL A 194 18.24 -3.46 17.13
CA VAL A 194 16.87 -3.02 16.82
C VAL A 194 16.08 -2.74 18.08
N THR A 195 15.45 -1.56 18.11
CA THR A 195 14.48 -1.19 19.14
C THR A 195 13.14 -0.85 18.47
N VAL A 196 12.05 -1.45 18.95
CA VAL A 196 10.69 -1.12 18.49
C VAL A 196 9.88 -0.49 19.62
N LEU A 197 9.15 0.57 19.30
CA LEU A 197 8.28 1.28 20.24
C LEU A 197 6.82 1.15 19.80
N ASP A 198 5.94 0.74 20.70
CA ASP A 198 4.49 0.71 20.50
C ASP A 198 3.75 1.08 21.78
N LYS A 199 2.47 1.51 21.66
CA LYS A 199 1.61 1.80 22.80
C LYS A 199 0.82 0.59 23.29
N SER A 200 0.74 -0.48 22.50
CA SER A 200 0.04 -1.70 22.85
C SER A 200 1.02 -2.68 23.51
N LEU A 201 0.80 -2.97 24.77
CA LEU A 201 1.58 -3.99 25.50
C LEU A 201 1.38 -5.39 24.91
N ASP A 202 0.17 -5.72 24.45
CA ASP A 202 -0.11 -6.98 23.79
C ASP A 202 0.74 -7.11 22.50
N ARG A 203 0.82 -6.02 21.74
CA ARG A 203 1.64 -5.99 20.52
C ARG A 203 3.13 -6.12 20.83
N LEU A 204 3.62 -5.46 21.87
CA LEU A 204 5.00 -5.59 22.34
C LEU A 204 5.30 -7.02 22.80
N THR A 205 4.37 -7.69 23.47
CA THR A 205 4.47 -9.09 23.87
C THR A 205 4.58 -10.02 22.65
N GLU A 206 3.74 -9.82 21.62
CA GLU A 206 3.82 -10.59 20.37
C GLU A 206 5.20 -10.41 19.68
N LEU A 207 5.71 -9.18 19.65
CA LEU A 207 7.00 -8.86 19.04
C LEU A 207 8.17 -9.48 19.84
N ASP A 208 8.09 -9.45 21.18
CA ASP A 208 9.06 -10.08 22.05
C ASP A 208 9.11 -11.61 21.83
N GLN A 209 7.94 -12.26 21.76
CA GLN A 209 7.85 -13.68 21.42
C GLN A 209 8.39 -14.00 20.02
N MET A 210 8.16 -13.11 19.04
CA MET A 210 8.60 -13.32 17.65
C MET A 210 10.10 -13.16 17.46
N PHE A 211 10.71 -12.20 18.14
CA PHE A 211 12.10 -11.82 17.90
C PHE A 211 13.04 -12.21 19.04
N GLY A 212 12.52 -12.41 20.24
CA GLY A 212 13.32 -12.66 21.45
C GLY A 212 14.35 -11.55 21.69
N ALA A 213 15.50 -11.88 22.20
CA ALA A 213 16.58 -10.94 22.51
C ALA A 213 17.15 -10.16 21.30
N ARG A 214 16.68 -10.41 20.08
CA ARG A 214 17.18 -9.73 18.87
C ARG A 214 16.52 -8.37 18.64
N VAL A 215 15.41 -8.07 19.31
CA VAL A 215 14.71 -6.80 19.23
C VAL A 215 14.35 -6.35 20.63
N GLN A 216 14.75 -5.15 20.99
CA GLN A 216 14.28 -4.52 22.22
C GLN A 216 12.88 -3.95 22.00
N THR A 217 11.94 -4.30 22.88
CA THR A 217 10.59 -3.75 22.86
C THR A 217 10.43 -2.68 23.95
N LEU A 218 9.95 -1.51 23.60
CA LEU A 218 9.75 -0.40 24.55
C LEU A 218 8.33 0.19 24.41
N TYR A 219 7.77 0.61 25.56
CA TYR A 219 6.50 1.33 25.54
C TYR A 219 6.70 2.75 25.02
N SER A 220 5.86 3.16 24.04
CA SER A 220 6.00 4.43 23.32
C SER A 220 5.52 5.61 24.19
N GLN A 221 6.45 6.22 24.91
CA GLN A 221 6.29 7.48 25.65
C GLN A 221 7.24 8.53 25.12
N GLU A 222 6.92 9.82 25.28
CA GLU A 222 7.71 10.91 24.72
C GLU A 222 9.18 10.86 25.14
N SER A 223 9.46 10.72 26.43
CA SER A 223 10.84 10.63 26.95
C SER A 223 11.61 9.39 26.45
N VAL A 224 10.90 8.27 26.24
CA VAL A 224 11.49 7.05 25.69
C VAL A 224 11.81 7.22 24.21
N ILE A 225 10.91 7.88 23.45
CA ILE A 225 11.16 8.22 22.04
C ILE A 225 12.38 9.15 21.93
N GLU A 226 12.43 10.23 22.73
CA GLU A 226 13.54 11.17 22.73
C GLU A 226 14.88 10.46 22.97
N LYS A 227 14.94 9.61 23.99
CA LYS A 227 16.16 8.82 24.28
C LYS A 227 16.52 7.92 23.11
N ALA A 228 15.56 7.18 22.55
CA ALA A 228 15.81 6.29 21.41
C ALA A 228 16.33 7.05 20.18
N LEU A 229 15.80 8.24 19.91
CA LEU A 229 16.22 9.10 18.80
C LEU A 229 17.68 9.57 18.92
N THR A 230 18.17 9.84 20.14
CA THR A 230 19.58 10.24 20.35
C THR A 230 20.57 9.14 19.99
N GLU A 231 20.16 7.89 20.14
CA GLU A 231 20.99 6.70 19.90
C GLU A 231 20.82 6.16 18.46
N ALA A 232 19.79 6.58 17.75
CA ALA A 232 19.42 6.06 16.43
C ALA A 232 20.40 6.47 15.33
N ASP A 233 20.76 5.51 14.48
CA ASP A 233 21.37 5.75 13.17
C ASP A 233 20.29 5.77 12.07
N LEU A 234 19.25 4.92 12.22
CA LEU A 234 18.11 4.82 11.32
C LEU A 234 16.80 4.81 12.13
N VAL A 235 15.87 5.66 11.76
CA VAL A 235 14.51 5.71 12.34
C VAL A 235 13.50 5.33 11.27
N ILE A 236 12.59 4.39 11.60
CA ILE A 236 11.48 3.99 10.72
C ILE A 236 10.17 4.47 11.33
N GLY A 237 9.49 5.37 10.64
CA GLY A 237 8.14 5.81 10.95
C GLY A 237 7.11 4.82 10.42
N ALA A 238 6.55 3.98 11.31
CA ALA A 238 5.68 2.85 10.93
C ALA A 238 4.31 2.90 11.63
N VAL A 239 3.90 4.07 12.12
CA VAL A 239 2.60 4.25 12.78
C VAL A 239 1.52 4.51 11.75
N LEU A 240 0.48 3.69 11.76
CA LEU A 240 -0.71 3.82 10.94
C LEU A 240 -1.93 3.78 11.83
N ILE A 241 -2.77 4.83 11.75
CA ILE A 241 -4.09 4.85 12.39
C ILE A 241 -5.13 4.80 11.28
N PRO A 242 -5.91 3.71 11.15
CA PRO A 242 -6.92 3.60 10.11
C PRO A 242 -7.90 4.76 10.12
N GLY A 243 -8.02 5.48 9.00
CA GLY A 243 -8.95 6.61 8.86
C GLY A 243 -8.56 7.90 9.55
N ALA A 244 -7.35 8.01 10.15
CA ALA A 244 -6.86 9.22 10.80
C ALA A 244 -5.43 9.57 10.37
N ALA A 245 -5.03 10.81 10.61
CA ALA A 245 -3.65 11.23 10.41
C ALA A 245 -2.71 10.54 11.41
N ALA A 246 -1.49 10.25 10.99
CA ALA A 246 -0.46 9.71 11.87
C ALA A 246 -0.09 10.75 12.98
N PRO A 247 0.10 10.31 14.23
CA PRO A 247 0.55 11.20 15.29
C PRO A 247 2.00 11.64 15.03
N LYS A 248 2.31 12.91 15.36
CA LYS A 248 3.66 13.46 15.21
C LYS A 248 4.54 13.02 16.40
N LEU A 249 5.17 11.85 16.26
CA LEU A 249 6.03 11.26 17.29
C LEU A 249 7.44 11.85 17.28
N VAL A 250 7.96 12.21 16.10
CA VAL A 250 9.24 12.90 15.96
C VAL A 250 8.96 14.38 15.72
N LYS A 251 9.23 15.19 16.72
CA LYS A 251 9.09 16.66 16.66
C LYS A 251 10.35 17.27 16.06
N ARG A 252 10.23 18.49 15.50
CA ARG A 252 11.39 19.21 14.95
C ARG A 252 12.50 19.43 15.98
N VAL A 253 12.12 19.67 17.23
CA VAL A 253 13.07 19.88 18.34
C VAL A 253 13.92 18.65 18.67
N HIS A 254 13.53 17.47 18.23
CA HIS A 254 14.31 16.24 18.41
C HIS A 254 15.44 16.11 17.39
N LEU A 255 15.34 16.72 16.19
CA LEU A 255 16.33 16.55 15.13
C LEU A 255 17.75 16.98 15.54
N PRO A 256 17.96 18.12 16.25
CA PRO A 256 19.28 18.49 16.74
C PRO A 256 19.89 17.50 17.75
N LEU A 257 19.07 16.64 18.37
CA LEU A 257 19.51 15.61 19.32
C LEU A 257 19.96 14.33 18.61
N MET A 258 19.53 14.16 17.36
CA MET A 258 19.88 12.99 16.54
C MET A 258 21.30 13.12 15.99
N LYS A 259 21.90 11.99 15.66
CA LYS A 259 23.21 11.96 15.03
C LYS A 259 23.16 12.62 13.66
N ARG A 260 24.12 13.50 13.37
CA ARG A 260 24.20 14.17 12.05
C ARG A 260 24.46 13.14 10.95
N GLY A 261 23.64 13.15 9.91
CA GLY A 261 23.68 12.15 8.83
C GLY A 261 22.94 10.85 9.17
N SER A 262 22.23 10.78 10.31
CA SER A 262 21.23 9.74 10.54
C SER A 262 20.08 9.86 9.54
N VAL A 263 19.31 8.77 9.39
CA VAL A 263 18.26 8.69 8.38
C VAL A 263 16.90 8.46 9.06
N ILE A 264 15.88 9.18 8.61
CA ILE A 264 14.47 8.91 8.92
C ILE A 264 13.80 8.41 7.64
N VAL A 265 13.22 7.20 7.68
CA VAL A 265 12.32 6.69 6.66
C VAL A 265 10.90 6.73 7.20
N ASP A 266 10.11 7.69 6.74
CA ASP A 266 8.72 7.84 7.19
C ASP A 266 7.76 7.14 6.24
N VAL A 267 7.42 5.88 6.56
CA VAL A 267 6.48 5.06 5.78
C VAL A 267 5.03 5.55 5.92
N ALA A 268 4.74 6.30 6.99
CA ALA A 268 3.41 6.85 7.26
C ALA A 268 3.10 8.12 6.45
N VAL A 269 3.98 8.52 5.54
CA VAL A 269 3.90 9.78 4.78
C VAL A 269 2.55 9.98 4.07
N ASP A 270 1.94 8.93 3.53
CA ASP A 270 0.62 8.99 2.87
C ASP A 270 -0.52 9.41 3.82
N GLN A 271 -0.29 9.30 5.13
CA GLN A 271 -1.20 9.75 6.21
C GLN A 271 -0.66 10.97 6.96
N GLY A 272 0.14 11.78 6.29
CA GLY A 272 0.75 12.99 6.84
C GLY A 272 2.08 12.78 7.56
N GLY A 273 2.55 11.53 7.71
CA GLY A 273 3.81 11.18 8.34
C GLY A 273 3.82 11.27 9.88
N CYS A 274 4.71 10.51 10.51
CA CYS A 274 4.88 10.53 11.97
C CYS A 274 5.94 11.54 12.46
N CYS A 275 6.60 12.26 11.55
CA CYS A 275 7.50 13.37 11.88
C CYS A 275 6.86 14.71 11.55
N GLU A 276 7.11 15.75 12.35
CA GLU A 276 6.67 17.11 12.05
C GLU A 276 7.27 17.66 10.75
N THR A 277 8.48 17.21 10.42
CA THR A 277 9.24 17.64 9.25
C THR A 277 8.97 16.79 8.01
N THR A 278 8.07 15.80 8.09
CA THR A 278 7.70 14.96 6.94
C THR A 278 6.99 15.78 5.87
N LYS A 279 7.46 15.63 4.64
CA LYS A 279 6.77 16.04 3.41
C LYS A 279 6.94 14.94 2.37
N ALA A 280 5.89 14.65 1.62
CA ALA A 280 5.93 13.62 0.60
C ALA A 280 6.99 13.91 -0.46
N THR A 281 7.73 12.87 -0.82
CA THR A 281 8.70 12.85 -1.92
C THR A 281 8.33 11.76 -2.92
N TYR A 282 9.05 11.71 -4.04
CA TYR A 282 8.83 10.74 -5.11
C TYR A 282 10.13 10.03 -5.47
N HIS A 283 10.05 8.94 -6.22
CA HIS A 283 11.19 8.10 -6.56
C HIS A 283 12.29 8.80 -7.34
N ASP A 284 11.97 9.88 -8.06
CA ASP A 284 12.92 10.71 -8.82
C ASP A 284 13.68 11.72 -7.95
N ASN A 285 13.14 12.09 -6.78
CA ASN A 285 13.81 12.94 -5.79
C ASN A 285 13.41 12.49 -4.37
N PRO A 286 13.96 11.36 -3.89
CA PRO A 286 13.38 10.62 -2.76
C PRO A 286 13.73 11.20 -1.38
N THR A 287 14.75 12.05 -1.27
CA THR A 287 15.26 12.53 0.02
C THR A 287 15.42 14.04 0.09
N TYR A 288 15.44 14.55 1.31
CA TYR A 288 15.84 15.91 1.67
C TYR A 288 16.48 15.89 3.06
N VAL A 289 17.18 16.96 3.42
CA VAL A 289 17.86 17.08 4.72
C VAL A 289 17.22 18.20 5.53
N VAL A 290 16.94 17.93 6.80
CA VAL A 290 16.50 18.91 7.80
C VAL A 290 17.38 18.78 9.03
N ASP A 291 17.95 19.88 9.49
CA ASP A 291 18.78 19.97 10.69
C ASP A 291 19.89 18.88 10.77
N GLY A 292 20.42 18.47 9.58
CA GLY A 292 21.47 17.46 9.45
C GLY A 292 20.99 16.00 9.39
N VAL A 293 19.67 15.76 9.44
CA VAL A 293 19.05 14.43 9.35
C VAL A 293 18.48 14.22 7.95
N VAL A 294 18.80 13.09 7.31
CA VAL A 294 18.29 12.72 5.99
C VAL A 294 16.86 12.18 6.14
N HIS A 295 15.93 12.71 5.35
CA HIS A 295 14.55 12.26 5.34
C HIS A 295 14.25 11.54 4.01
N TYR A 296 13.83 10.28 4.08
CA TYR A 296 13.27 9.52 2.97
C TYR A 296 11.75 9.37 3.22
N CYS A 297 10.95 10.06 2.43
CA CYS A 297 9.50 10.17 2.64
C CYS A 297 8.75 9.89 1.33
N VAL A 298 9.16 8.85 0.59
CA VAL A 298 8.56 8.52 -0.71
C VAL A 298 7.17 7.96 -0.52
N ALA A 299 6.20 8.65 -1.10
CA ALA A 299 4.85 8.13 -1.25
C ALA A 299 4.84 6.92 -2.20
N ASN A 300 4.04 5.89 -1.87
CA ASN A 300 3.95 4.68 -2.68
C ASN A 300 5.28 3.89 -2.80
N MET A 301 6.01 3.74 -1.70
CA MET A 301 7.27 2.96 -1.66
C MET A 301 7.19 1.59 -2.37
N PRO A 302 6.10 0.78 -2.25
CA PRO A 302 6.02 -0.52 -2.93
C PRO A 302 6.10 -0.46 -4.45
N GLY A 303 5.82 0.69 -5.07
CA GLY A 303 5.96 0.91 -6.52
C GLY A 303 7.41 0.75 -7.01
N ALA A 304 8.41 1.00 -6.16
CA ALA A 304 9.82 0.81 -6.51
C ALA A 304 10.21 -0.64 -6.77
N VAL A 305 9.49 -1.59 -6.18
CA VAL A 305 9.72 -3.04 -6.35
C VAL A 305 8.51 -3.67 -7.04
N ALA A 306 8.16 -3.12 -8.20
CA ALA A 306 6.91 -3.37 -8.90
C ALA A 306 6.64 -4.86 -9.15
N ARG A 307 7.65 -5.66 -9.53
CA ARG A 307 7.49 -7.10 -9.76
C ARG A 307 7.04 -7.82 -8.47
N THR A 308 7.75 -7.61 -7.37
CA THR A 308 7.39 -8.19 -6.06
C THR A 308 6.01 -7.71 -5.62
N ALA A 309 5.75 -6.41 -5.76
CA ALA A 309 4.51 -5.80 -5.33
C ALA A 309 3.30 -6.23 -6.18
N ALA A 310 3.46 -6.37 -7.51
CA ALA A 310 2.41 -6.90 -8.38
C ALA A 310 2.07 -8.36 -8.00
N ILE A 311 3.05 -9.24 -7.86
CA ILE A 311 2.82 -10.64 -7.48
C ILE A 311 2.12 -10.72 -6.11
N ALA A 312 2.61 -9.98 -5.10
CA ALA A 312 2.05 -10.02 -3.75
C ALA A 312 0.60 -9.49 -3.71
N LEU A 313 0.33 -8.37 -4.40
CA LEU A 313 -1.01 -7.80 -4.50
C LEU A 313 -1.97 -8.76 -5.21
N THR A 314 -1.55 -9.24 -6.37
CA THR A 314 -2.40 -10.08 -7.21
C THR A 314 -2.70 -11.42 -6.55
N ASN A 315 -1.78 -12.01 -5.79
CA ASN A 315 -2.06 -13.18 -4.96
C ASN A 315 -3.14 -12.92 -3.91
N ALA A 316 -3.17 -11.73 -3.32
CA ALA A 316 -4.17 -11.36 -2.32
C ALA A 316 -5.55 -11.04 -2.95
N THR A 317 -5.57 -10.42 -4.14
CA THR A 317 -6.81 -9.97 -4.80
C THR A 317 -7.51 -11.09 -5.58
N LEU A 318 -6.81 -12.14 -6.00
CA LEU A 318 -7.31 -13.17 -6.91
C LEU A 318 -8.60 -13.84 -6.42
N SER A 319 -8.64 -14.28 -5.16
CA SER A 319 -9.79 -15.01 -4.61
C SER A 319 -11.07 -14.18 -4.61
N TYR A 320 -10.96 -12.89 -4.31
CA TYR A 320 -12.09 -11.95 -4.36
C TYR A 320 -12.50 -11.66 -5.81
N GLY A 321 -11.53 -11.43 -6.69
CA GLY A 321 -11.79 -11.18 -8.11
C GLY A 321 -12.44 -12.36 -8.82
N LEU A 322 -11.99 -13.60 -8.55
CA LEU A 322 -12.62 -14.83 -9.05
C LEU A 322 -14.04 -14.97 -8.51
N LYS A 323 -14.27 -14.70 -7.22
CA LYS A 323 -15.62 -14.76 -6.63
C LYS A 323 -16.58 -13.78 -7.31
N ILE A 324 -16.12 -12.54 -7.64
CA ILE A 324 -16.92 -11.59 -8.43
C ILE A 324 -17.19 -12.16 -9.85
N ALA A 325 -16.17 -12.71 -10.48
CA ALA A 325 -16.29 -13.20 -11.84
C ALA A 325 -17.20 -14.42 -11.97
N ASP A 326 -17.13 -15.35 -11.01
CA ASP A 326 -17.89 -16.61 -10.99
C ASP A 326 -19.36 -16.38 -10.64
N LEU A 327 -19.64 -15.59 -9.61
CA LEU A 327 -20.98 -15.44 -9.02
C LEU A 327 -21.72 -14.19 -9.50
N GLY A 328 -21.03 -13.23 -10.09
CA GLY A 328 -21.50 -11.86 -10.22
C GLY A 328 -21.26 -11.05 -8.93
N LEU A 329 -21.18 -9.72 -9.07
CA LEU A 329 -20.80 -8.84 -7.97
C LEU A 329 -21.74 -8.95 -6.77
N GLU A 330 -23.03 -8.89 -7.02
CA GLU A 330 -24.08 -8.85 -5.99
C GLU A 330 -24.04 -10.13 -5.14
N ALA A 331 -24.04 -11.29 -5.78
CA ALA A 331 -23.99 -12.57 -5.09
C ALA A 331 -22.66 -12.77 -4.36
N ALA A 332 -21.53 -12.35 -4.96
CA ALA A 332 -20.22 -12.45 -4.35
C ALA A 332 -20.15 -11.64 -3.04
N LEU A 333 -20.64 -10.42 -3.02
CA LEU A 333 -20.61 -9.55 -1.84
C LEU A 333 -21.56 -10.03 -0.73
N GLN A 334 -22.65 -10.72 -1.07
CA GLN A 334 -23.58 -11.29 -0.07
C GLN A 334 -22.99 -12.49 0.67
N THR A 335 -21.91 -13.10 0.17
CA THR A 335 -21.28 -14.26 0.83
C THR A 335 -20.47 -13.90 2.07
N ASP A 336 -20.04 -12.63 2.20
CA ASP A 336 -19.10 -12.20 3.24
C ASP A 336 -19.27 -10.70 3.51
N ALA A 337 -19.63 -10.34 4.73
CA ALA A 337 -19.83 -8.96 5.15
C ALA A 337 -18.53 -8.12 5.07
N GLY A 338 -17.38 -8.75 5.33
CA GLY A 338 -16.08 -8.09 5.20
C GLY A 338 -15.76 -7.79 3.74
N PHE A 339 -16.11 -8.69 2.82
CA PHE A 339 -15.99 -8.44 1.40
C PHE A 339 -16.99 -7.37 0.93
N ALA A 340 -18.22 -7.38 1.43
CA ALA A 340 -19.24 -6.37 1.13
C ALA A 340 -18.79 -4.94 1.51
N ALA A 341 -17.97 -4.79 2.57
CA ALA A 341 -17.39 -3.52 2.94
C ALA A 341 -16.45 -2.94 1.85
N GLY A 342 -16.02 -3.76 0.90
CA GLY A 342 -15.28 -3.33 -0.29
C GLY A 342 -16.10 -2.49 -1.26
N LEU A 343 -17.43 -2.58 -1.26
CA LEU A 343 -18.28 -1.82 -2.18
C LEU A 343 -18.31 -0.34 -1.78
N ASN A 344 -17.80 0.52 -2.63
CA ASN A 344 -17.73 1.96 -2.35
C ASN A 344 -18.76 2.77 -3.16
N THR A 345 -19.05 2.36 -4.40
CA THR A 345 -20.16 2.94 -5.20
C THR A 345 -20.93 1.84 -5.90
N TYR A 346 -22.24 2.05 -6.09
CA TYR A 346 -23.12 1.10 -6.77
C TYR A 346 -24.22 1.83 -7.55
N LEU A 347 -24.16 1.79 -8.86
CA LEU A 347 -25.18 2.34 -9.79
C LEU A 347 -25.64 3.77 -9.45
N GLY A 348 -24.71 4.64 -9.04
CA GLY A 348 -24.98 6.03 -8.66
C GLY A 348 -25.20 6.25 -7.16
N GLU A 349 -25.19 5.21 -6.35
CA GLU A 349 -25.28 5.30 -4.88
C GLU A 349 -23.88 5.20 -4.25
N LEU A 350 -23.60 6.00 -3.21
CA LEU A 350 -22.37 5.97 -2.41
C LEU A 350 -22.57 5.06 -1.21
N THR A 351 -21.80 3.97 -1.15
CA THR A 351 -21.92 2.92 -0.13
C THR A 351 -20.76 2.91 0.87
N CYS A 352 -19.81 3.82 0.75
CA CYS A 352 -18.71 4.00 1.70
C CYS A 352 -19.02 5.15 2.67
N LYS A 353 -19.37 4.82 3.92
CA LYS A 353 -19.79 5.79 4.94
C LYS A 353 -18.74 6.87 5.21
N VAL A 354 -17.47 6.49 5.33
CA VAL A 354 -16.36 7.44 5.62
C VAL A 354 -16.22 8.48 4.51
N VAL A 355 -16.38 8.07 3.25
CA VAL A 355 -16.33 8.98 2.09
C VAL A 355 -17.54 9.92 2.09
N ALA A 356 -18.72 9.37 2.37
CA ALA A 356 -19.96 10.15 2.41
C ALA A 356 -19.93 11.23 3.50
N GLU A 357 -19.50 10.86 4.70
CA GLU A 357 -19.32 11.79 5.83
C GLU A 357 -18.28 12.88 5.52
N GLY A 358 -17.11 12.47 4.97
CA GLY A 358 -16.02 13.39 4.63
C GLY A 358 -16.42 14.44 3.59
N PHE A 359 -17.23 14.07 2.61
CA PHE A 359 -17.70 14.97 1.55
C PHE A 359 -19.10 15.54 1.76
N ARG A 360 -19.80 15.15 2.85
CA ARG A 360 -21.20 15.52 3.13
C ARG A 360 -22.12 15.11 1.97
N MET A 361 -21.94 13.89 1.46
CA MET A 361 -22.75 13.29 0.41
C MET A 361 -23.79 12.31 1.01
N PRO A 362 -24.90 12.04 0.31
CA PRO A 362 -25.84 11.00 0.70
C PRO A 362 -25.14 9.63 0.80
N TYR A 363 -25.48 8.87 1.83
CA TYR A 363 -24.96 7.52 2.09
C TYR A 363 -26.08 6.48 2.03
N VAL A 364 -25.79 5.33 1.47
CA VAL A 364 -26.67 4.16 1.41
C VAL A 364 -25.91 2.96 1.97
N ASP A 365 -26.40 2.43 3.08
CA ASP A 365 -25.77 1.26 3.73
C ASP A 365 -25.87 -0.01 2.86
N ARG A 366 -27.01 -0.21 2.18
CA ARG A 366 -27.22 -1.26 1.18
C ARG A 366 -27.93 -0.68 -0.04
N PRO A 367 -27.45 -1.02 -1.26
CA PRO A 367 -28.10 -0.58 -2.48
C PRO A 367 -29.60 -0.89 -2.49
N ALA A 368 -30.39 -0.01 -3.03
CA ALA A 368 -31.85 -0.17 -3.06
C ALA A 368 -32.29 -1.49 -3.73
N SER A 369 -31.56 -1.90 -4.78
CA SER A 369 -31.79 -3.17 -5.49
C SER A 369 -31.49 -4.45 -4.67
N TRP A 370 -30.85 -4.33 -3.50
CA TRP A 370 -30.54 -5.46 -2.61
C TRP A 370 -31.54 -5.61 -1.46
N ARG A 371 -32.55 -4.74 -1.42
CA ARG A 371 -33.57 -4.72 -0.35
C ARG A 371 -34.81 -5.58 -0.66
N SER A 372 -34.81 -6.25 -1.82
CA SER A 372 -35.92 -7.13 -2.27
C SER A 372 -35.75 -8.55 -1.78
#